data_6f13e04c0f19b0b0b42fbda7590bae26
#
_entry.id   6f13e04c0f19b0b0b42fbda7590bae26
#
_cell.length_a   1.000
_cell.length_b   1.000
_cell.length_c   1.000
_cell.angle_alpha   90.00
_cell.angle_beta   90.00
_cell.angle_gamma   90.00
#
_symmetry.space_group_name_H-M   'P 1'
#
loop_
_entity.id
_entity.type
_entity.pdbx_description
1 polymer ?
#
loop_
_entity_poly.entity_id
_entity_poly.type
_entity_poly.pdbx_seq_one_letter_code
_entity_poly.pdbx_strand_id
1 'polypeptide(L)'
;MSTSPLVHKVIGVAVIKNDREQFLIDKRLPHGLHGGLWEFPGGKIEPGETIEACIEREIMEELGIVIEVGDLLIAIEHDYSNFKVTLNVHNCRHVSGEPRAIECDEIRWVTIDEMNEFTFPKANEQIIAALLESRSA
;
A
#
# COMPACT_ATOMS: atom_id res chain seq x y z
N MET A 1 36.11 -15.07 0.33
CA MET A 1 34.78 -15.49 -0.10
C MET A 1 33.85 -14.31 -0.16
N SER A 2 33.33 -14.03 -1.30
CA SER A 2 32.40 -12.90 -1.44
C SER A 2 30.96 -13.41 -1.41
N THR A 3 30.13 -12.75 -0.65
CA THR A 3 28.70 -12.96 -0.68
C THR A 3 28.08 -11.78 -1.39
N SER A 4 27.20 -12.06 -2.33
CA SER A 4 26.44 -10.98 -2.98
C SER A 4 25.57 -10.30 -1.92
N PRO A 5 25.52 -8.96 -1.90
CA PRO A 5 24.61 -8.29 -0.99
C PRO A 5 23.17 -8.66 -1.35
N LEU A 6 22.33 -8.78 -0.32
CA LEU A 6 20.91 -9.03 -0.53
C LEU A 6 20.29 -7.87 -1.31
N VAL A 7 19.46 -8.18 -2.27
CA VAL A 7 18.69 -7.16 -2.97
C VAL A 7 17.68 -6.60 -1.98
N HIS A 8 17.68 -5.28 -1.84
CA HIS A 8 16.73 -4.59 -0.97
C HIS A 8 15.66 -3.91 -1.81
N LYS A 9 14.45 -4.40 -1.70
CA LYS A 9 13.29 -3.82 -2.40
C LYS A 9 12.57 -2.87 -1.47
N VAL A 10 12.46 -1.62 -1.88
CA VAL A 10 11.76 -0.58 -1.12
C VAL A 10 10.44 -0.29 -1.83
N ILE A 11 9.35 -0.41 -1.10
CA ILE A 11 8.00 -0.27 -1.63
C ILE A 11 7.28 0.84 -0.85
N GLY A 12 6.65 1.75 -1.58
CA GLY A 12 5.79 2.77 -1.00
C GLY A 12 4.35 2.28 -1.03
N VAL A 13 3.67 2.40 0.09
CA VAL A 13 2.27 1.95 0.22
C VAL A 13 1.43 3.12 0.72
N ALA A 14 0.26 3.30 0.12
CA ALA A 14 -0.66 4.38 0.46
C ALA A 14 -1.86 3.87 1.23
N VAL A 15 -2.07 4.44 2.41
CA VAL A 15 -3.33 4.28 3.15
C VAL A 15 -4.12 5.54 2.86
N ILE A 16 -5.03 5.47 1.87
CA ILE A 16 -5.73 6.63 1.33
C ILE A 16 -7.10 6.78 1.99
N LYS A 17 -7.29 7.90 2.67
CA LYS A 17 -8.55 8.18 3.36
C LYS A 17 -9.32 9.30 2.64
N ASN A 18 -10.63 9.12 2.52
CA ASN A 18 -11.52 10.16 1.97
C ASN A 18 -12.22 10.92 3.10
N ASP A 19 -13.09 11.86 2.75
CA ASP A 19 -13.82 12.68 3.71
C ASP A 19 -14.87 11.92 4.53
N ARG A 20 -15.16 10.69 4.14
CA ARG A 20 -16.14 9.84 4.83
C ARG A 20 -15.50 8.82 5.76
N GLU A 21 -14.21 9.02 6.08
CA GLU A 21 -13.44 8.10 6.91
C GLU A 21 -13.37 6.68 6.32
N GLN A 22 -13.32 6.59 4.98
CA GLN A 22 -13.18 5.34 4.26
C GLN A 22 -11.78 5.25 3.66
N PHE A 23 -11.27 4.03 3.57
CA PHE A 23 -9.94 3.73 3.03
C PHE A 23 -10.08 3.00 1.70
N LEU A 24 -9.18 3.33 0.76
CA LEU A 24 -9.20 2.72 -0.56
C LEU A 24 -8.33 1.46 -0.57
N ILE A 25 -8.94 0.34 -0.90
CA ILE A 25 -8.23 -0.93 -1.06
C ILE A 25 -8.47 -1.46 -2.46
N ASP A 26 -7.55 -2.28 -2.96
CA ASP A 26 -7.68 -2.90 -4.27
C ASP A 26 -7.52 -4.42 -4.16
N LYS A 27 -8.16 -5.13 -5.10
CA LYS A 27 -8.06 -6.57 -5.20
C LYS A 27 -7.08 -6.90 -6.31
N ARG A 28 -6.07 -7.69 -5.99
CA ARG A 28 -5.07 -8.09 -6.98
C ARG A 28 -5.68 -8.97 -8.06
N LEU A 29 -5.15 -8.87 -9.26
CA LEU A 29 -5.54 -9.74 -10.37
C LEU A 29 -5.44 -11.20 -9.92
N PRO A 30 -6.29 -12.11 -10.45
CA PRO A 30 -6.39 -13.47 -9.92
C PRO A 30 -5.16 -14.34 -10.13
N HIS A 31 -4.17 -13.91 -10.92
CA HIS A 31 -2.94 -14.64 -11.16
C HIS A 31 -1.75 -13.95 -10.50
N GLY A 32 -0.66 -14.70 -10.30
CA GLY A 32 0.53 -14.19 -9.66
C GLY A 32 0.50 -14.36 -8.14
N LEU A 33 1.54 -13.87 -7.48
CA LEU A 33 1.66 -13.94 -6.03
C LEU A 33 0.54 -13.14 -5.36
N HIS A 34 -0.13 -13.74 -4.39
CA HIS A 34 -1.26 -13.14 -3.68
C HIS A 34 -2.44 -12.78 -4.58
N GLY A 35 -2.58 -13.46 -5.74
CA GLY A 35 -3.69 -13.22 -6.65
C GLY A 35 -5.04 -13.37 -5.97
N GLY A 36 -5.96 -12.42 -6.24
CA GLY A 36 -7.30 -12.44 -5.66
C GLY A 36 -7.41 -11.93 -4.23
N LEU A 37 -6.28 -11.58 -3.59
CA LEU A 37 -6.30 -10.98 -2.25
C LEU A 37 -6.40 -9.46 -2.36
N TRP A 38 -6.89 -8.85 -1.29
CA TRP A 38 -6.99 -7.39 -1.20
C TRP A 38 -5.72 -6.80 -0.61
N GLU A 39 -5.44 -5.54 -0.94
CA GLU A 39 -4.24 -4.86 -0.46
C GLU A 39 -4.45 -3.35 -0.42
N PHE A 40 -3.57 -2.66 0.31
CA PHE A 40 -3.41 -1.23 0.19
C PHE A 40 -2.54 -0.96 -1.03
N PRO A 41 -2.91 0.01 -1.89
CA PRO A 41 -2.17 0.23 -3.14
C PRO A 41 -0.78 0.82 -2.91
N GLY A 42 0.09 0.60 -3.87
CA GLY A 42 1.46 1.11 -3.82
C GLY A 42 2.34 0.41 -4.83
N GLY A 43 3.62 0.63 -4.74
CA GLY A 43 4.56 0.01 -5.64
C GLY A 43 6.01 0.32 -5.32
N LYS A 44 6.88 -0.20 -6.18
CA LYS A 44 8.33 -0.17 -5.99
C LYS A 44 8.89 1.22 -6.29
N ILE A 45 9.79 1.68 -5.42
CA ILE A 45 10.52 2.93 -5.63
C ILE A 45 11.44 2.81 -6.84
N GLU A 46 11.54 3.88 -7.62
CA GLU A 46 12.47 3.97 -8.74
C GLU A 46 13.70 4.76 -8.36
N PRO A 47 14.85 4.54 -9.04
CA PRO A 47 16.07 5.28 -8.74
C PRO A 47 15.84 6.80 -8.76
N GLY A 48 16.32 7.47 -7.71
CA GLY A 48 16.20 8.93 -7.60
C GLY A 48 14.87 9.44 -7.07
N GLU A 49 13.88 8.57 -6.85
CA GLU A 49 12.60 8.99 -6.26
C GLU A 49 12.69 9.07 -4.75
N THR A 50 11.96 10.05 -4.18
CA THR A 50 11.64 10.00 -2.75
C THR A 50 10.50 9.01 -2.57
N ILE A 51 10.29 8.54 -1.34
CA ILE A 51 9.17 7.62 -1.08
C ILE A 51 7.83 8.29 -1.35
N GLU A 52 7.71 9.58 -1.04
CA GLU A 52 6.48 10.35 -1.28
C GLU A 52 6.18 10.45 -2.77
N ALA A 53 7.19 10.76 -3.59
CA ALA A 53 7.05 10.82 -5.05
C ALA A 53 6.68 9.46 -5.63
N CYS A 54 7.29 8.40 -5.10
CA CYS A 54 6.97 7.03 -5.49
C CYS A 54 5.48 6.72 -5.25
N ILE A 55 5.00 7.02 -4.07
CA ILE A 55 3.61 6.77 -3.70
C ILE A 55 2.66 7.56 -4.60
N GLU A 56 2.92 8.85 -4.80
CA GLU A 56 2.09 9.68 -5.69
C GLU A 56 2.04 9.12 -7.10
N ARG A 57 3.18 8.72 -7.64
CA ARG A 57 3.29 8.16 -9.00
C ARG A 57 2.56 6.84 -9.11
N GLU A 58 2.79 5.92 -8.19
CA GLU A 58 2.15 4.60 -8.21
C GLU A 58 0.63 4.71 -8.13
N ILE A 59 0.13 5.60 -7.27
CA ILE A 59 -1.32 5.78 -7.13
C ILE A 59 -1.92 6.38 -8.40
N MET A 60 -1.24 7.31 -9.04
CA MET A 60 -1.70 7.85 -10.31
C MET A 60 -1.73 6.78 -11.40
N GLU A 61 -0.69 5.95 -11.48
CA GLU A 61 -0.62 4.87 -12.48
C GLU A 61 -1.68 3.80 -12.25
N GLU A 62 -1.89 3.39 -11.00
CA GLU A 62 -2.77 2.27 -10.68
C GLU A 62 -4.23 2.66 -10.58
N LEU A 63 -4.53 3.86 -10.10
CA LEU A 63 -5.89 4.27 -9.74
C LEU A 63 -6.36 5.55 -10.40
N GLY A 64 -5.46 6.33 -11.00
CA GLY A 64 -5.82 7.55 -11.72
C GLY A 64 -6.27 8.70 -10.85
N ILE A 65 -5.83 8.76 -9.60
CA ILE A 65 -6.20 9.82 -8.68
C ILE A 65 -4.98 10.58 -8.17
N VAL A 66 -5.23 11.80 -7.67
CA VAL A 66 -4.24 12.63 -7.01
C VAL A 66 -4.43 12.50 -5.50
N ILE A 67 -3.35 12.27 -4.79
CA ILE A 67 -3.34 12.17 -3.34
C ILE A 67 -2.31 13.12 -2.75
N GLU A 68 -2.47 13.41 -1.47
CA GLU A 68 -1.48 14.12 -0.67
C GLU A 68 -0.88 13.11 0.29
N VAL A 69 0.44 12.90 0.18
CA VAL A 69 1.14 11.95 1.05
C VAL A 69 1.44 12.62 2.38
N GLY A 70 1.04 12.00 3.45
CA GLY A 70 1.24 12.50 4.80
C GLY A 70 2.27 11.70 5.58
N ASP A 71 2.04 11.56 6.87
CA ASP A 71 2.98 10.94 7.79
C ASP A 71 3.15 9.44 7.57
N LEU A 72 4.34 8.94 7.90
CA LEU A 72 4.59 7.51 7.93
C LEU A 72 3.71 6.88 9.01
N LEU A 73 2.92 5.88 8.62
CA LEU A 73 2.10 5.12 9.56
C LEU A 73 2.92 3.99 10.18
N ILE A 74 3.58 3.21 9.33
CA ILE A 74 4.39 2.08 9.77
C ILE A 74 5.40 1.72 8.68
N ALA A 75 6.59 1.27 9.09
CA ALA A 75 7.56 0.68 8.19
C ALA A 75 7.65 -0.81 8.55
N ILE A 76 7.46 -1.67 7.57
CA ILE A 76 7.45 -3.11 7.76
C ILE A 76 8.62 -3.71 7.00
N GLU A 77 9.50 -4.43 7.70
CA GLU A 77 10.61 -5.12 7.06
C GLU A 77 10.36 -6.63 7.07
N HIS A 78 10.67 -7.26 5.95
CA HIS A 78 10.55 -8.70 5.83
C HIS A 78 11.77 -9.24 5.08
N ASP A 79 12.45 -10.22 5.69
CA ASP A 79 13.61 -10.83 5.10
C ASP A 79 13.23 -12.16 4.43
N TYR A 80 13.48 -12.25 3.13
CA TYR A 80 13.39 -13.49 2.37
C TYR A 80 14.80 -14.06 2.25
N SER A 81 14.91 -15.30 1.83
CA SER A 81 16.22 -15.99 1.78
C SER A 81 17.23 -15.28 0.87
N ASN A 82 16.77 -14.60 -0.18
CA ASN A 82 17.64 -13.97 -1.17
C ASN A 82 17.37 -12.47 -1.40
N PHE A 83 16.43 -11.88 -0.65
CA PHE A 83 16.19 -10.44 -0.73
C PHE A 83 15.46 -9.95 0.50
N LYS A 84 15.49 -8.65 0.70
CA LYS A 84 14.81 -7.96 1.80
C LYS A 84 13.78 -7.00 1.22
N VAL A 85 12.61 -6.91 1.84
CA VAL A 85 11.56 -5.97 1.45
C VAL A 85 11.27 -5.03 2.60
N THR A 86 11.22 -3.72 2.31
CA THR A 86 10.75 -2.73 3.27
C THR A 86 9.52 -2.06 2.68
N LEU A 87 8.40 -2.14 3.41
CA LEU A 87 7.19 -1.43 3.06
C LEU A 87 7.15 -0.14 3.88
N ASN A 88 7.15 1.00 3.20
CA ASN A 88 6.97 2.31 3.83
C ASN A 88 5.54 2.73 3.61
N VAL A 89 4.74 2.63 4.66
CA VAL A 89 3.29 2.85 4.59
C VAL A 89 2.97 4.25 5.10
N HIS A 90 2.46 5.10 4.23
CA HIS A 90 2.11 6.47 4.58
C HIS A 90 0.60 6.69 4.59
N ASN A 91 0.15 7.47 5.55
CA ASN A 91 -1.19 8.01 5.54
C ASN A 91 -1.29 9.00 4.39
N CYS A 92 -2.36 8.91 3.60
CA CYS A 92 -2.56 9.77 2.45
C CYS A 92 -4.00 10.30 2.44
N ARG A 93 -4.19 11.46 1.84
CA ARG A 93 -5.50 12.06 1.68
C ARG A 93 -5.88 12.07 0.20
N HIS A 94 -7.08 11.66 -0.11
CA HIS A 94 -7.63 11.75 -1.47
C HIS A 94 -7.88 13.23 -1.78
N VAL A 95 -7.26 13.74 -2.85
CA VAL A 95 -7.36 15.14 -3.24
C VAL A 95 -8.35 15.31 -4.39
N SER A 96 -8.16 14.57 -5.48
CA SER A 96 -9.00 14.72 -6.67
C SER A 96 -8.98 13.46 -7.53
N GLY A 97 -9.97 13.36 -8.39
CA GLY A 97 -10.12 12.25 -9.33
C GLY A 97 -11.01 11.15 -8.78
N GLU A 98 -11.68 10.45 -9.69
CA GLU A 98 -12.47 9.27 -9.36
C GLU A 98 -11.59 8.05 -9.53
N PRO A 99 -11.37 7.25 -8.48
CA PRO A 99 -10.50 6.09 -8.61
C PRO A 99 -11.06 5.05 -9.57
N ARG A 100 -10.14 4.45 -10.32
CA ARG A 100 -10.46 3.40 -11.30
C ARG A 100 -9.51 2.23 -11.10
N ALA A 101 -10.00 1.03 -11.37
CA ALA A 101 -9.20 -0.20 -11.30
C ALA A 101 -8.39 -0.35 -12.58
N ILE A 102 -7.28 0.39 -12.70
CA ILE A 102 -6.44 0.40 -13.91
C ILE A 102 -5.53 -0.83 -13.95
N GLU A 103 -4.90 -1.17 -12.84
CA GLU A 103 -3.94 -2.28 -12.76
C GLU A 103 -4.33 -3.36 -11.75
N CYS A 104 -5.59 -3.38 -11.33
CA CYS A 104 -6.11 -4.36 -10.39
C CYS A 104 -7.47 -4.85 -10.85
N ASP A 105 -8.00 -5.85 -10.16
CA ASP A 105 -9.26 -6.49 -10.52
C ASP A 105 -10.48 -5.68 -10.06
N GLU A 106 -10.37 -5.08 -8.88
CA GLU A 106 -11.48 -4.35 -8.25
C GLU A 106 -10.93 -3.35 -7.24
N ILE A 107 -11.69 -2.28 -6.96
CA ILE A 107 -11.38 -1.33 -5.89
C ILE A 107 -12.60 -1.13 -5.02
N ARG A 108 -12.36 -0.80 -3.74
CA ARG A 108 -13.42 -0.49 -2.78
C ARG A 108 -12.98 0.57 -1.81
N TRP A 109 -13.92 1.44 -1.45
CA TRP A 109 -13.79 2.31 -0.29
C TRP A 109 -14.42 1.58 0.88
N VAL A 110 -13.67 1.37 1.95
CA VAL A 110 -14.14 0.63 3.12
C VAL A 110 -13.81 1.37 4.40
N THR A 111 -14.68 1.25 5.40
CA THR A 111 -14.36 1.73 6.74
C THR A 111 -13.39 0.76 7.40
N ILE A 112 -12.71 1.21 8.45
CA ILE A 112 -11.78 0.34 9.16
C ILE A 112 -12.50 -0.89 9.74
N ASP A 113 -13.75 -0.72 10.17
CA ASP A 113 -14.53 -1.83 10.73
C ASP A 113 -14.94 -2.87 9.68
N GLU A 114 -15.03 -2.45 8.41
CA GLU A 114 -15.37 -3.36 7.31
C GLU A 114 -14.17 -4.17 6.82
N MET A 115 -12.96 -3.81 7.20
CA MET A 115 -11.75 -4.46 6.68
C MET A 115 -11.67 -5.96 6.99
N ASN A 116 -12.27 -6.41 8.08
CA ASN A 116 -12.28 -7.82 8.45
C ASN A 116 -13.13 -8.69 7.50
N GLU A 117 -13.90 -8.06 6.62
CA GLU A 117 -14.69 -8.79 5.60
C GLU A 117 -13.86 -9.12 4.35
N PHE A 118 -12.61 -8.65 4.29
CA PHE A 118 -11.74 -8.83 3.14
C PHE A 118 -10.50 -9.63 3.54
N THR A 119 -9.96 -10.42 2.61
CA THR A 119 -8.78 -11.24 2.88
C THR A 119 -7.53 -10.53 2.38
N PHE A 120 -6.62 -10.23 3.30
CA PHE A 120 -5.36 -9.53 3.03
C PHE A 120 -4.16 -10.46 3.23
N PRO A 121 -3.04 -10.24 2.51
CA PRO A 121 -1.78 -10.87 2.85
C PRO A 121 -1.32 -10.44 4.24
N LYS A 122 -0.48 -11.25 4.86
CA LYS A 122 -0.03 -11.02 6.24
C LYS A 122 0.55 -9.63 6.50
N ALA A 123 1.36 -9.12 5.57
CA ALA A 123 1.95 -7.78 5.73
C ALA A 123 0.89 -6.68 5.81
N ASN A 124 -0.20 -6.83 5.05
CA ASN A 124 -1.30 -5.87 5.09
C ASN A 124 -2.08 -5.93 6.40
N GLU A 125 -2.10 -7.08 7.06
CA GLU A 125 -2.72 -7.21 8.38
C GLU A 125 -2.00 -6.34 9.41
N GLN A 126 -0.68 -6.19 9.28
CA GLN A 126 0.09 -5.30 10.15
C GLN A 126 -0.28 -3.84 9.93
N ILE A 127 -0.62 -3.47 8.69
CA ILE A 127 -1.08 -2.11 8.36
C ILE A 127 -2.41 -1.85 9.05
N ILE A 128 -3.33 -2.80 8.98
CA ILE A 128 -4.64 -2.68 9.62
C ILE A 128 -4.49 -2.54 11.13
N ALA A 129 -3.60 -3.33 11.74
CA ALA A 129 -3.32 -3.24 13.18
C ALA A 129 -2.81 -1.85 13.55
N ALA A 130 -1.92 -1.27 12.73
CA ALA A 130 -1.40 0.07 12.96
C ALA A 130 -2.50 1.13 12.85
N LEU A 131 -3.43 0.97 11.91
CA LEU A 131 -4.58 1.87 11.78
C LEU A 131 -5.49 1.81 13.01
N LEU A 132 -5.72 0.61 13.55
CA LEU A 132 -6.53 0.44 14.74
C LEU A 132 -5.88 1.09 15.96
N GLU A 133 -4.57 0.96 16.12
CA GLU A 133 -3.83 1.63 17.20
C GLU A 133 -3.92 3.14 17.07
N SER A 134 -3.76 3.66 15.86
CA SER A 134 -3.82 5.09 15.58
C SER A 134 -5.20 5.67 15.93
N ARG A 135 -6.27 4.91 15.66
CA ARG A 135 -7.64 5.33 15.98
C ARG A 135 -7.87 5.43 17.47
N SER A 136 -7.19 4.59 18.26
CA SER A 136 -7.36 4.53 19.71
C SER A 136 -6.58 5.61 20.46
N ALA A 137 -5.67 6.29 19.79
CA ALA A 137 -4.81 7.32 20.39
C ALA A 137 -5.54 8.64 20.55
#